data_eeb78ed7c58248f9fdb4319756c4eed3
#
_entry.id   eeb78ed7c58248f9fdb4319756c4eed3
#
_cell.length_a   1.000
_cell.length_b   1.000
_cell.length_c   1.000
_cell.angle_alpha   90.00
_cell.angle_beta   90.00
_cell.angle_gamma   90.00
#
_symmetry.space_group_name_H-M   'P 1'
#
loop_
_entity.id
_entity.type
_entity.pdbx_description
1 polymer ?
#
loop_
_entity_poly.entity_id
_entity_poly.type
_entity_poly.pdbx_seq_one_letter_code
_entity_poly.pdbx_strand_id
1 'polypeptide(L)'
;MKVSVIMPQMGQSVAEGTITRWLKRPGDAIAVDEVIAEIESDKISIEVESPVAGSMGQCLKREGEMAAVGEVIGMIETEGEPEETPETAANRPHHGGSDSEQVLVSARPAENPAMELNLPDITSAWLSPYVMRLALQNDISMAELQGIKGTGRRGRITRNDILQYLARRPARTGGHVATESHRIDSELASAGEVVPMTSIRRTIADHMVQSIRTSAHVTMVHAVDMSSIVRLRNLVQDEFLATHQLKLSFTAVILYVTARVLREFPMINASVSGTNIILRKDINIGCAVALPDESLVVPVVKRADQLSLPEIALELDRLIKLARSKSLGRDDIEGGTFSISNFGAFGSLIGTPIINQPQVAILGMGAVFKAPVVLGEEIVIHDQMYLSFTFDHRVIDGAMGGRFLNAIQKQTEALTAEALGLGG
;
A
#
# COMPACT_ATOMS: atom_id res chain seq x y z
N MET A 1 -1.11 -38.32 22.02
CA MET A 1 -1.06 -36.92 22.50
C MET A 1 -1.51 -35.99 21.39
N LYS A 2 -2.03 -34.77 21.67
CA LYS A 2 -2.44 -33.86 20.63
C LYS A 2 -1.47 -32.65 20.58
N VAL A 3 -0.85 -32.44 19.44
CA VAL A 3 0.08 -31.33 19.19
C VAL A 3 -0.61 -30.30 18.28
N SER A 4 -0.56 -29.05 18.65
CA SER A 4 -1.19 -27.97 17.90
C SER A 4 -0.29 -27.52 16.74
N VAL A 5 -0.86 -27.44 15.54
CA VAL A 5 -0.25 -26.79 14.39
C VAL A 5 -0.62 -25.32 14.45
N ILE A 6 0.37 -24.44 14.58
CA ILE A 6 0.18 -23.01 14.70
C ILE A 6 0.57 -22.30 13.38
N MET A 7 -0.10 -21.21 13.10
CA MET A 7 0.22 -20.31 11.98
C MET A 7 1.64 -19.77 12.12
N PRO A 8 2.58 -20.06 11.20
CA PRO A 8 3.95 -19.60 11.29
C PRO A 8 4.07 -18.08 11.08
N GLN A 9 5.18 -17.50 11.54
CA GLN A 9 5.47 -16.09 11.31
C GLN A 9 6.00 -15.90 9.88
N MET A 10 5.25 -15.17 9.06
CA MET A 10 5.53 -14.96 7.62
C MET A 10 6.33 -13.68 7.32
N GLY A 11 7.21 -13.24 8.24
CA GLY A 11 8.00 -12.01 8.16
C GLY A 11 7.58 -10.95 9.17
N GLN A 12 8.38 -9.87 9.32
CA GLN A 12 8.17 -8.85 10.38
C GLN A 12 6.92 -7.97 10.21
N SER A 13 6.25 -8.01 9.05
CA SER A 13 5.12 -7.14 8.73
C SER A 13 3.83 -7.88 8.37
N VAL A 14 3.79 -9.22 8.42
CA VAL A 14 2.61 -10.02 8.09
C VAL A 14 1.95 -10.50 9.38
N ALA A 15 0.73 -10.05 9.65
CA ALA A 15 -0.02 -10.39 10.85
C ALA A 15 -0.98 -11.58 10.67
N GLU A 16 -1.36 -11.89 9.42
CA GLU A 16 -2.34 -12.92 9.08
C GLU A 16 -2.07 -13.51 7.69
N GLY A 17 -2.59 -14.72 7.42
CA GLY A 17 -2.53 -15.37 6.12
C GLY A 17 -3.75 -16.25 5.88
N THR A 18 -4.01 -16.58 4.63
CA THR A 18 -5.13 -17.42 4.19
C THR A 18 -4.65 -18.82 3.91
N ILE A 19 -5.32 -19.84 4.44
CA ILE A 19 -5.03 -21.25 4.14
C ILE A 19 -5.48 -21.51 2.70
N THR A 20 -4.53 -21.66 1.79
CA THR A 20 -4.83 -21.91 0.38
C THR A 20 -5.26 -23.35 0.16
N ARG A 21 -4.56 -24.28 0.82
CA ARG A 21 -4.83 -25.72 0.65
C ARG A 21 -4.29 -26.54 1.81
N TRP A 22 -5.03 -27.60 2.21
CA TRP A 22 -4.54 -28.66 3.05
C TRP A 22 -4.02 -29.81 2.19
N LEU A 23 -2.74 -30.19 2.40
CA LEU A 23 -2.09 -31.31 1.70
C LEU A 23 -2.34 -32.65 2.38
N LYS A 24 -2.75 -32.62 3.66
CA LYS A 24 -3.10 -33.76 4.47
C LYS A 24 -4.53 -33.68 4.98
N ARG A 25 -5.24 -34.80 4.96
CA ARG A 25 -6.61 -34.92 5.46
C ARG A 25 -6.62 -35.53 6.88
N PRO A 26 -7.66 -35.29 7.68
CA PRO A 26 -7.82 -35.96 8.96
C PRO A 26 -7.70 -37.48 8.80
N GLY A 27 -6.77 -38.08 9.58
CA GLY A 27 -6.43 -39.52 9.54
C GLY A 27 -5.19 -39.87 8.71
N ASP A 28 -4.65 -38.95 7.88
CA ASP A 28 -3.44 -39.22 7.10
C ASP A 28 -2.21 -39.25 8.00
N ALA A 29 -1.28 -40.16 7.72
CA ALA A 29 0.01 -40.24 8.40
C ALA A 29 0.90 -39.05 7.98
N ILE A 30 1.63 -38.53 8.96
CA ILE A 30 2.50 -37.34 8.79
C ILE A 30 3.87 -37.66 9.38
N ALA A 31 4.94 -37.38 8.62
CA ALA A 31 6.32 -37.44 9.12
C ALA A 31 6.72 -36.07 9.73
N VAL A 32 7.82 -36.04 10.50
CA VAL A 32 8.43 -34.79 10.95
C VAL A 32 8.89 -33.99 9.73
N ASP A 33 8.70 -32.68 9.74
CA ASP A 33 9.05 -31.75 8.66
C ASP A 33 8.30 -31.99 7.32
N GLU A 34 7.24 -32.80 7.34
CA GLU A 34 6.40 -33.00 6.17
C GLU A 34 5.43 -31.83 5.99
N VAL A 35 5.32 -31.33 4.76
CA VAL A 35 4.41 -30.21 4.42
C VAL A 35 2.95 -30.67 4.55
N ILE A 36 2.20 -29.97 5.39
CA ILE A 36 0.80 -30.32 5.73
C ILE A 36 -0.22 -29.32 5.19
N ALA A 37 0.19 -28.06 4.98
CA ALA A 37 -0.68 -27.01 4.43
C ALA A 37 0.12 -25.97 3.65
N GLU A 38 -0.53 -25.34 2.68
CA GLU A 38 -0.06 -24.16 1.97
C GLU A 38 -0.83 -22.94 2.46
N ILE A 39 -0.11 -21.88 2.81
CA ILE A 39 -0.68 -20.60 3.29
C ILE A 39 -0.18 -19.46 2.42
N GLU A 40 -1.08 -18.58 2.04
CA GLU A 40 -0.80 -17.40 1.23
C GLU A 40 -1.10 -16.14 2.02
N SER A 41 -0.17 -15.18 1.98
CA SER A 41 -0.39 -13.81 2.42
C SER A 41 -0.40 -12.86 1.21
N ASP A 42 -0.62 -11.59 1.44
CA ASP A 42 -0.59 -10.56 0.40
C ASP A 42 0.76 -10.44 -0.36
N LYS A 43 1.83 -11.07 0.18
CA LYS A 43 3.20 -10.92 -0.34
C LYS A 43 3.92 -12.23 -0.63
N ILE A 44 3.60 -13.29 0.08
CA ILE A 44 4.33 -14.58 -0.03
C ILE A 44 3.41 -15.76 0.21
N SER A 45 3.71 -16.87 -0.45
CA SER A 45 3.17 -18.21 -0.17
C SER A 45 4.18 -18.99 0.66
N ILE A 46 3.74 -19.65 1.73
CA ILE A 46 4.58 -20.45 2.63
C ILE A 46 3.95 -21.83 2.82
N GLU A 47 4.79 -22.83 2.84
CA GLU A 47 4.46 -24.20 3.22
C GLU A 47 4.59 -24.38 4.73
N VAL A 48 3.58 -24.99 5.35
CA VAL A 48 3.58 -25.31 6.79
C VAL A 48 3.99 -26.75 6.97
N GLU A 49 5.09 -26.96 7.67
CA GLU A 49 5.65 -28.28 7.97
C GLU A 49 5.17 -28.77 9.33
N SER A 50 5.08 -30.09 9.48
CA SER A 50 4.69 -30.73 10.74
C SER A 50 5.84 -30.74 11.74
N PRO A 51 5.65 -30.26 12.98
CA PRO A 51 6.69 -30.29 14.01
C PRO A 51 6.91 -31.70 14.61
N VAL A 52 6.01 -32.64 14.36
CA VAL A 52 6.06 -34.01 14.94
C VAL A 52 5.55 -35.03 13.95
N ALA A 53 6.03 -36.31 14.09
CA ALA A 53 5.42 -37.42 13.39
C ALA A 53 4.13 -37.87 14.10
N GLY A 54 3.12 -38.25 13.32
CA GLY A 54 1.84 -38.69 13.85
C GLY A 54 0.79 -38.85 12.77
N SER A 55 -0.46 -38.68 13.12
CA SER A 55 -1.57 -38.62 12.16
C SER A 55 -2.27 -37.25 12.21
N MET A 56 -2.72 -36.75 11.05
CA MET A 56 -3.49 -35.52 10.98
C MET A 56 -4.78 -35.68 11.77
N GLY A 57 -4.96 -34.82 12.76
CA GLY A 57 -6.19 -34.75 13.53
C GLY A 57 -7.19 -33.84 12.87
N GLN A 58 -7.78 -32.92 13.65
CA GLN A 58 -8.79 -31.98 13.15
C GLN A 58 -8.15 -30.74 12.53
N CYS A 59 -8.54 -30.39 11.30
CA CYS A 59 -8.29 -29.07 10.72
C CYS A 59 -9.28 -28.08 11.34
N LEU A 60 -8.78 -27.13 12.11
CA LEU A 60 -9.61 -26.12 12.81
C LEU A 60 -10.02 -24.96 11.89
N LYS A 61 -9.26 -24.73 10.84
CA LYS A 61 -9.54 -23.73 9.79
C LYS A 61 -9.72 -24.44 8.44
N ARG A 62 -10.63 -23.93 7.64
CA ARG A 62 -10.92 -24.46 6.29
C ARG A 62 -10.04 -23.78 5.24
N GLU A 63 -9.95 -24.41 4.06
CA GLU A 63 -9.37 -23.77 2.89
C GLU A 63 -10.14 -22.48 2.55
N GLY A 64 -9.41 -21.38 2.31
CA GLY A 64 -9.96 -20.05 2.11
C GLY A 64 -10.20 -19.23 3.39
N GLU A 65 -10.02 -19.79 4.58
CA GLU A 65 -10.14 -19.04 5.84
C GLU A 65 -8.81 -18.37 6.22
N MET A 66 -8.92 -17.19 6.81
CA MET A 66 -7.77 -16.44 7.35
C MET A 66 -7.45 -16.91 8.76
N ALA A 67 -6.14 -16.94 9.07
CA ALA A 67 -5.61 -17.23 10.39
C ALA A 67 -4.54 -16.19 10.76
N ALA A 68 -4.55 -15.72 12.00
CA ALA A 68 -3.53 -14.82 12.53
C ALA A 68 -2.24 -15.59 12.88
N VAL A 69 -1.09 -14.93 12.76
CA VAL A 69 0.20 -15.50 13.18
C VAL A 69 0.13 -15.96 14.64
N GLY A 70 0.52 -17.23 14.90
CA GLY A 70 0.42 -17.85 16.21
C GLY A 70 -0.96 -18.46 16.54
N GLU A 71 -1.96 -18.36 15.66
CA GLU A 71 -3.26 -19.01 15.82
C GLU A 71 -3.16 -20.50 15.51
N VAL A 72 -3.89 -21.34 16.25
CA VAL A 72 -3.93 -22.81 16.02
C VAL A 72 -4.82 -23.08 14.82
N ILE A 73 -4.24 -23.63 13.76
CA ILE A 73 -4.92 -23.94 12.50
C ILE A 73 -5.34 -25.40 12.37
N GLY A 74 -4.65 -26.30 13.10
CA GLY A 74 -4.94 -27.74 13.09
C GLY A 74 -4.33 -28.46 14.28
N MET A 75 -4.60 -29.76 14.38
CA MET A 75 -4.10 -30.65 15.44
C MET A 75 -3.50 -31.90 14.83
N ILE A 76 -2.38 -32.38 15.39
CA ILE A 76 -1.74 -33.64 15.04
C ILE A 76 -1.84 -34.60 16.25
N GLU A 77 -2.23 -35.84 16.02
CA GLU A 77 -2.29 -36.88 17.04
C GLU A 77 -1.02 -37.75 16.94
N THR A 78 -0.25 -37.80 18.04
CA THR A 78 1.02 -38.59 18.11
C THR A 78 0.96 -39.64 19.21
N GLU A 79 1.56 -40.77 18.94
CA GLU A 79 1.77 -41.87 19.92
C GLU A 79 3.19 -41.72 20.52
N GLY A 80 3.36 -40.88 21.55
CA GLY A 80 4.66 -40.74 22.23
C GLY A 80 4.68 -39.59 23.25
N GLU A 81 5.55 -39.69 24.27
CA GLU A 81 5.84 -38.65 25.27
C GLU A 81 6.55 -37.47 24.64
N PRO A 82 6.36 -36.23 25.14
CA PRO A 82 7.00 -35.04 24.57
C PRO A 82 8.48 -35.00 24.90
N GLU A 83 9.35 -34.97 23.91
CA GLU A 83 10.68 -34.40 24.04
C GLU A 83 10.55 -32.90 24.15
N GLU A 84 10.92 -32.36 25.31
CA GLU A 84 11.10 -30.92 25.53
C GLU A 84 12.24 -30.44 24.65
N THR A 85 11.95 -29.59 23.69
CA THR A 85 12.96 -28.83 22.96
C THR A 85 13.45 -27.64 23.82
N PRO A 86 14.77 -27.46 23.97
CA PRO A 86 15.32 -26.43 24.83
C PRO A 86 15.19 -25.06 24.17
N GLU A 87 14.52 -24.19 24.87
CA GLU A 87 14.64 -22.75 24.71
C GLU A 87 16.03 -22.29 25.13
N THR A 88 16.52 -21.30 24.38
CA THR A 88 17.47 -20.28 24.83
C THR A 88 18.95 -20.59 24.94
N ALA A 89 19.69 -19.85 24.14
CA ALA A 89 20.88 -19.14 24.63
C ALA A 89 21.25 -18.02 23.66
N ALA A 90 21.07 -16.78 24.07
CA ALA A 90 22.08 -15.74 23.96
C ALA A 90 21.49 -14.33 24.11
N ASN A 91 21.60 -13.78 25.28
CA ASN A 91 22.03 -12.38 25.41
C ASN A 91 22.42 -12.10 26.86
N ARG A 92 23.73 -12.02 27.12
CA ARG A 92 24.26 -11.37 28.30
C ARG A 92 25.05 -10.15 27.86
N PRO A 93 24.90 -8.99 28.53
CA PRO A 93 25.58 -7.77 28.17
C PRO A 93 27.00 -7.71 28.81
N HIS A 94 27.97 -7.29 28.04
CA HIS A 94 29.25 -6.85 28.57
C HIS A 94 29.20 -5.40 29.06
N HIS A 95 29.55 -5.23 30.31
CA HIS A 95 29.93 -3.94 30.94
C HIS A 95 31.32 -3.51 30.48
N GLY A 96 31.47 -2.22 30.27
CA GLY A 96 32.74 -1.56 30.15
C GLY A 96 32.53 -0.04 30.15
N GLY A 97 32.82 0.60 31.30
CA GLY A 97 32.55 2.00 31.53
C GLY A 97 33.70 2.90 31.04
N SER A 98 33.47 4.17 30.98
CA SER A 98 34.23 5.26 31.65
C SER A 98 33.65 6.62 31.22
N ASP A 99 33.35 7.39 32.22
CA ASP A 99 33.45 8.83 32.47
C ASP A 99 33.74 9.80 31.32
N SER A 100 32.93 10.84 31.22
CA SER A 100 33.34 12.25 31.38
C SER A 100 32.20 13.22 31.06
N GLU A 101 31.74 13.89 32.07
CA GLU A 101 31.67 15.36 32.28
C GLU A 101 30.70 16.23 31.47
N GLN A 102 29.96 16.87 32.29
CA GLN A 102 28.98 17.96 32.20
C GLN A 102 29.38 19.14 31.30
N VAL A 103 28.41 19.72 30.62
CA VAL A 103 28.21 21.19 30.59
C VAL A 103 26.68 21.49 30.50
N LEU A 104 26.21 22.17 31.54
CA LEU A 104 24.92 22.84 31.63
C LEU A 104 24.91 24.11 30.76
N VAL A 105 23.87 24.28 29.91
CA VAL A 105 23.37 25.62 29.57
C VAL A 105 21.87 25.63 29.56
N SER A 106 21.35 26.40 30.50
CA SER A 106 19.96 26.75 30.73
C SER A 106 19.42 27.71 29.65
N ALA A 107 18.27 27.38 29.06
CA ALA A 107 17.38 28.39 28.47
C ALA A 107 15.93 27.93 28.60
N ARG A 108 15.16 28.66 29.41
CA ARG A 108 13.70 28.54 29.52
C ARG A 108 13.04 29.10 28.26
N PRO A 109 12.01 28.47 27.71
CA PRO A 109 11.03 29.13 26.87
C PRO A 109 9.79 29.53 27.67
N ALA A 110 9.16 30.60 27.19
CA ALA A 110 8.01 31.28 27.74
C ALA A 110 6.72 30.43 27.76
N GLU A 111 5.92 30.70 28.78
CA GLU A 111 4.60 30.15 29.02
C GLU A 111 3.61 30.59 27.93
N ASN A 112 2.88 29.64 27.37
CA ASN A 112 1.61 29.83 26.70
C ASN A 112 0.52 29.14 27.52
N PRO A 113 -0.69 29.73 27.68
CA PRO A 113 -1.71 29.25 28.62
C PRO A 113 -2.30 27.91 28.15
N ALA A 114 -2.15 26.91 29.00
CA ALA A 114 -2.77 25.61 28.86
C ALA A 114 -4.28 25.74 28.96
N MET A 115 -4.97 25.27 27.96
CA MET A 115 -6.39 24.94 28.00
C MET A 115 -6.51 23.70 28.90
N GLU A 116 -7.03 23.89 30.09
CA GLU A 116 -7.32 22.81 31.05
C GLU A 116 -8.40 21.89 30.50
N LEU A 117 -7.95 20.76 29.92
CA LEU A 117 -8.78 19.57 29.72
C LEU A 117 -8.89 18.90 31.11
N ASN A 118 -10.05 19.03 31.74
CA ASN A 118 -10.42 18.28 32.93
C ASN A 118 -10.47 16.78 32.62
N LEU A 119 -9.32 16.10 32.74
CA LEU A 119 -9.23 14.65 32.75
C LEU A 119 -9.51 14.17 34.18
N PRO A 120 -10.48 13.25 34.40
CA PRO A 120 -10.69 12.69 35.71
C PRO A 120 -9.45 11.89 36.16
N ASP A 121 -9.12 12.05 37.40
CA ASP A 121 -7.99 11.51 38.14
C ASP A 121 -7.81 9.99 37.93
N ILE A 122 -6.84 9.58 37.10
CA ILE A 122 -6.53 8.18 36.75
C ILE A 122 -5.41 7.69 37.69
N THR A 123 -5.56 7.78 38.98
CA THR A 123 -4.48 7.43 39.90
C THR A 123 -4.68 6.14 40.71
N SER A 124 -5.52 5.17 40.28
CA SER A 124 -5.63 3.95 41.12
C SER A 124 -5.79 2.58 40.44
N ALA A 125 -5.82 2.46 39.13
CA ALA A 125 -5.91 1.14 38.51
C ALA A 125 -4.60 0.76 37.80
N TRP A 126 -3.71 0.08 38.50
CA TRP A 126 -2.54 -0.56 37.91
C TRP A 126 -2.99 -1.76 37.06
N LEU A 127 -3.38 -1.48 35.80
CA LEU A 127 -3.71 -2.48 34.83
C LEU A 127 -2.42 -2.97 34.13
N SER A 128 -2.25 -4.29 34.00
CA SER A 128 -1.17 -4.80 33.17
C SER A 128 -1.46 -4.57 31.70
N PRO A 129 -0.44 -4.43 30.81
CA PRO A 129 -0.65 -4.28 29.37
C PRO A 129 -1.48 -5.42 28.76
N TYR A 130 -1.37 -6.62 29.32
CA TYR A 130 -2.17 -7.79 28.93
C TYR A 130 -3.65 -7.63 29.29
N VAL A 131 -3.96 -7.19 30.51
CA VAL A 131 -5.35 -6.96 30.97
C VAL A 131 -5.99 -5.84 30.16
N MET A 132 -5.25 -4.77 29.85
CA MET A 132 -5.71 -3.68 28.99
C MET A 132 -6.08 -4.19 27.59
N ARG A 133 -5.23 -5.01 27.00
CA ARG A 133 -5.48 -5.60 25.68
C ARG A 133 -6.71 -6.53 25.71
N LEU A 134 -6.84 -7.37 26.73
CA LEU A 134 -7.97 -8.26 26.90
C LEU A 134 -9.29 -7.50 27.10
N ALA A 135 -9.26 -6.38 27.80
CA ALA A 135 -10.42 -5.50 27.99
C ALA A 135 -10.83 -4.84 26.66
N LEU A 136 -9.88 -4.35 25.88
CA LEU A 136 -10.12 -3.77 24.54
C LEU A 136 -10.70 -4.82 23.58
N GLN A 137 -10.16 -6.05 23.58
CA GLN A 137 -10.64 -7.14 22.71
C GLN A 137 -12.08 -7.58 23.03
N ASN A 138 -12.56 -7.32 24.24
CA ASN A 138 -13.90 -7.72 24.68
C ASN A 138 -14.84 -6.51 24.93
N ASP A 139 -14.52 -5.35 24.36
CA ASP A 139 -15.30 -4.10 24.46
C ASP A 139 -15.72 -3.77 25.90
N ILE A 140 -14.78 -3.91 26.85
CA ILE A 140 -14.96 -3.51 28.24
C ILE A 140 -14.54 -2.05 28.38
N SER A 141 -15.50 -1.18 28.68
CA SER A 141 -15.27 0.24 28.90
C SER A 141 -14.44 0.51 30.17
N MET A 142 -13.75 1.67 30.21
CA MET A 142 -13.01 2.07 31.42
C MET A 142 -13.91 2.18 32.67
N ALA A 143 -15.15 2.58 32.51
CA ALA A 143 -16.14 2.62 33.59
C ALA A 143 -16.48 1.21 34.13
N GLU A 144 -16.58 0.22 33.25
CA GLU A 144 -16.79 -1.18 33.60
C GLU A 144 -15.55 -1.77 34.30
N LEU A 145 -14.34 -1.43 33.82
CA LEU A 145 -13.08 -1.86 34.46
C LEU A 145 -12.94 -1.34 35.88
N GLN A 146 -13.38 -0.11 36.16
CA GLN A 146 -13.40 0.45 37.53
C GLN A 146 -14.36 -0.28 38.48
N GLY A 147 -15.39 -0.93 37.92
CA GLY A 147 -16.34 -1.75 38.68
C GLY A 147 -15.85 -3.18 38.99
N ILE A 148 -14.77 -3.64 38.38
CA ILE A 148 -14.23 -4.98 38.58
C ILE A 148 -13.31 -5.00 39.79
N LYS A 149 -13.67 -5.83 40.81
CA LYS A 149 -12.82 -6.02 41.98
C LYS A 149 -11.63 -6.94 41.62
N GLY A 150 -10.43 -6.35 41.56
CA GLY A 150 -9.20 -7.11 41.27
C GLY A 150 -8.83 -8.06 42.40
N THR A 151 -8.50 -9.33 42.07
CA THR A 151 -8.07 -10.36 43.03
C THR A 151 -6.55 -10.49 43.10
N GLY A 152 -5.80 -9.77 42.26
CA GLY A 152 -4.35 -9.78 42.27
C GLY A 152 -3.70 -9.02 43.42
N ARG A 153 -2.37 -9.16 43.53
CA ARG A 153 -1.56 -8.52 44.58
C ARG A 153 -1.80 -7.01 44.59
N ARG A 154 -2.18 -6.47 45.75
CA ARG A 154 -2.56 -5.05 45.98
C ARG A 154 -3.84 -4.61 45.22
N GLY A 155 -4.81 -5.52 45.01
CA GLY A 155 -6.06 -5.16 44.34
C GLY A 155 -5.96 -5.03 42.81
N ARG A 156 -4.88 -5.52 42.16
CA ARG A 156 -4.71 -5.47 40.72
C ARG A 156 -5.72 -6.39 40.02
N ILE A 157 -6.33 -5.89 38.96
CA ILE A 157 -7.20 -6.70 38.09
C ILE A 157 -6.33 -7.72 37.33
N THR A 158 -6.72 -9.00 37.40
CA THR A 158 -6.05 -10.13 36.73
C THR A 158 -6.85 -10.58 35.51
N ARG A 159 -6.25 -11.46 34.70
CA ARG A 159 -6.93 -12.11 33.57
C ARG A 159 -8.21 -12.83 34.01
N ASN A 160 -8.13 -13.53 35.16
CA ASN A 160 -9.27 -14.32 35.66
C ASN A 160 -10.43 -13.41 36.11
N ASP A 161 -10.16 -12.23 36.64
CA ASP A 161 -11.19 -11.26 37.03
C ASP A 161 -11.95 -10.77 35.78
N ILE A 162 -11.26 -10.49 34.71
CA ILE A 162 -11.86 -10.13 33.41
C ILE A 162 -12.72 -11.28 32.89
N LEU A 163 -12.19 -12.51 32.88
CA LEU A 163 -12.95 -13.67 32.40
C LEU A 163 -14.19 -13.97 33.26
N GLN A 164 -14.07 -13.83 34.56
CA GLN A 164 -15.24 -13.97 35.46
C GLN A 164 -16.26 -12.84 35.24
N TYR A 165 -15.82 -11.60 35.03
CA TYR A 165 -16.68 -10.50 34.69
C TYR A 165 -17.44 -10.78 33.38
N LEU A 166 -16.74 -11.23 32.33
CA LEU A 166 -17.34 -11.60 31.02
C LEU A 166 -18.38 -12.74 31.18
N ALA A 167 -18.08 -13.75 32.01
CA ALA A 167 -19.00 -14.86 32.27
C ALA A 167 -20.25 -14.44 33.04
N ARG A 168 -20.19 -13.35 33.85
CA ARG A 168 -21.30 -12.78 34.64
C ARG A 168 -21.97 -11.58 33.99
N ARG A 169 -21.33 -11.03 32.92
CA ARG A 169 -21.87 -9.89 32.19
C ARG A 169 -23.22 -10.30 31.62
N PRO A 170 -24.36 -9.68 32.02
CA PRO A 170 -25.62 -9.96 31.37
C PRO A 170 -25.42 -9.69 29.87
N ALA A 171 -25.91 -10.60 29.01
CA ALA A 171 -25.82 -10.40 27.57
C ALA A 171 -26.31 -8.98 27.30
N ARG A 172 -25.40 -8.11 26.87
CA ARG A 172 -25.79 -6.76 26.46
C ARG A 172 -26.74 -6.98 25.28
N THR A 173 -28.02 -6.79 25.55
CA THR A 173 -29.00 -6.51 24.50
C THR A 173 -28.42 -5.32 23.75
N GLY A 174 -27.78 -5.61 22.61
CA GLY A 174 -26.90 -4.72 21.89
C GLY A 174 -27.56 -3.36 21.66
N GLY A 175 -26.98 -2.37 22.26
CA GLY A 175 -27.21 -0.98 21.93
C GLY A 175 -26.05 -0.44 21.12
N HIS A 176 -26.24 -0.27 19.85
CA HIS A 176 -25.92 0.87 19.03
C HIS A 176 -24.72 0.92 18.07
N VAL A 177 -23.82 -0.07 17.92
CA VAL A 177 -22.86 0.05 16.79
C VAL A 177 -22.92 -1.13 15.81
N ALA A 178 -23.08 -2.37 16.32
CA ALA A 178 -23.21 -3.54 15.44
C ALA A 178 -24.60 -3.66 14.79
N THR A 179 -25.64 -3.04 15.37
CA THR A 179 -27.01 -3.09 14.83
C THR A 179 -27.24 -2.11 13.69
N GLU A 180 -26.47 -1.03 13.61
CA GLU A 180 -26.57 -0.07 12.49
C GLU A 180 -25.93 -0.62 11.22
N SER A 181 -24.74 -1.21 11.31
CA SER A 181 -24.11 -1.82 10.13
C SER A 181 -24.95 -2.97 9.56
N HIS A 182 -25.47 -3.87 10.40
CA HIS A 182 -26.32 -4.97 9.96
C HIS A 182 -27.72 -4.52 9.45
N ARG A 183 -28.26 -3.42 9.96
CA ARG A 183 -29.50 -2.83 9.45
C ARG A 183 -29.29 -2.17 8.09
N ILE A 184 -28.21 -1.39 7.96
CA ILE A 184 -27.84 -0.75 6.69
C ILE A 184 -27.58 -1.81 5.63
N ASP A 185 -26.86 -2.90 5.95
CA ASP A 185 -26.59 -3.99 5.03
C ASP A 185 -27.89 -4.73 4.61
N SER A 186 -28.84 -4.92 5.53
CA SER A 186 -30.11 -5.59 5.21
C SER A 186 -31.08 -4.70 4.44
N GLU A 187 -31.11 -3.40 4.68
CA GLU A 187 -31.90 -2.43 3.92
C GLU A 187 -31.34 -2.22 2.53
N LEU A 188 -30.02 -2.10 2.38
CA LEU A 188 -29.34 -2.02 1.08
C LEU A 188 -29.51 -3.32 0.27
N ALA A 189 -29.40 -4.48 0.90
CA ALA A 189 -29.62 -5.77 0.26
C ALA A 189 -31.08 -5.97 -0.24
N SER A 190 -32.04 -5.31 0.40
CA SER A 190 -33.45 -5.32 -0.06
C SER A 190 -33.69 -4.36 -1.23
N ALA A 191 -32.81 -3.40 -1.46
CA ALA A 191 -32.93 -2.35 -2.47
C ALA A 191 -32.16 -2.65 -3.78
N GLY A 192 -31.30 -3.69 -3.81
CA GLY A 192 -30.46 -4.00 -4.96
C GLY A 192 -29.79 -5.36 -4.91
N GLU A 193 -29.03 -5.68 -5.96
CA GLU A 193 -28.21 -6.88 -6.03
C GLU A 193 -26.90 -6.65 -5.24
N VAL A 194 -26.57 -7.54 -4.32
CA VAL A 194 -25.32 -7.50 -3.56
C VAL A 194 -24.24 -8.28 -4.30
N VAL A 195 -23.26 -7.56 -4.83
CA VAL A 195 -22.09 -8.15 -5.51
C VAL A 195 -20.87 -8.06 -4.60
N PRO A 196 -20.34 -9.17 -4.08
CA PRO A 196 -19.17 -9.15 -3.22
C PRO A 196 -17.91 -8.73 -4.01
N MET A 197 -17.05 -7.92 -3.39
CA MET A 197 -15.75 -7.59 -3.97
C MET A 197 -14.87 -8.83 -4.07
N THR A 198 -14.20 -9.01 -5.22
CA THR A 198 -13.13 -10.00 -5.35
C THR A 198 -11.96 -9.66 -4.41
N SER A 199 -11.11 -10.64 -4.08
CA SER A 199 -9.91 -10.41 -3.24
C SER A 199 -9.03 -9.29 -3.80
N ILE A 200 -8.75 -9.31 -5.11
CA ILE A 200 -7.97 -8.27 -5.78
C ILE A 200 -8.63 -6.89 -5.64
N ARG A 201 -9.95 -6.79 -5.86
CA ARG A 201 -10.67 -5.52 -5.73
C ARG A 201 -10.63 -4.98 -4.30
N ARG A 202 -10.70 -5.87 -3.30
CA ARG A 202 -10.60 -5.50 -1.89
C ARG A 202 -9.21 -4.95 -1.56
N THR A 203 -8.14 -5.64 -1.98
CA THR A 203 -6.76 -5.16 -1.80
C THR A 203 -6.53 -3.79 -2.44
N ILE A 204 -7.04 -3.56 -3.65
CA ILE A 204 -6.97 -2.24 -4.30
C ILE A 204 -7.72 -1.18 -3.50
N ALA A 205 -8.94 -1.49 -3.02
CA ALA A 205 -9.75 -0.57 -2.24
C ALA A 205 -9.02 -0.16 -0.95
N ASP A 206 -8.48 -1.12 -0.20
CA ASP A 206 -7.73 -0.88 1.03
C ASP A 206 -6.48 -0.02 0.77
N HIS A 207 -5.73 -0.34 -0.30
CA HIS A 207 -4.55 0.43 -0.70
C HIS A 207 -4.90 1.88 -1.09
N MET A 208 -6.00 2.11 -1.80
CA MET A 208 -6.44 3.47 -2.17
C MET A 208 -6.92 4.26 -0.94
N VAL A 209 -7.70 3.65 -0.06
CA VAL A 209 -8.12 4.29 1.21
C VAL A 209 -6.91 4.60 2.09
N GLN A 210 -5.97 3.68 2.19
CA GLN A 210 -4.72 3.90 2.93
C GLN A 210 -3.93 5.07 2.34
N SER A 211 -3.81 5.16 1.01
CA SER A 211 -3.10 6.26 0.35
C SER A 211 -3.69 7.61 0.70
N ILE A 212 -5.03 7.77 0.62
CA ILE A 212 -5.70 9.02 0.98
C ILE A 212 -5.51 9.38 2.46
N ARG A 213 -5.47 8.38 3.35
CA ARG A 213 -5.23 8.60 4.79
C ARG A 213 -3.77 8.93 5.11
N THR A 214 -2.84 8.45 4.29
CA THR A 214 -1.39 8.61 4.53
C THR A 214 -0.85 9.91 3.99
N SER A 215 -1.23 10.30 2.77
CA SER A 215 -0.68 11.46 2.06
C SER A 215 -1.64 12.63 2.06
N ALA A 216 -1.12 13.84 2.25
CA ALA A 216 -1.86 15.09 2.12
C ALA A 216 -1.95 15.47 0.62
N HIS A 217 -2.93 14.91 -0.09
CA HIS A 217 -3.08 15.07 -1.53
C HIS A 217 -3.43 16.50 -1.92
N VAL A 218 -2.62 17.09 -2.80
CA VAL A 218 -2.91 18.33 -3.51
C VAL A 218 -2.72 18.10 -4.99
N THR A 219 -3.62 18.61 -5.82
CA THR A 219 -3.52 18.50 -7.28
C THR A 219 -3.39 19.88 -7.92
N MET A 220 -2.39 20.02 -8.78
CA MET A 220 -2.22 21.17 -9.67
C MET A 220 -2.44 20.74 -11.10
N VAL A 221 -2.98 21.64 -11.93
CA VAL A 221 -3.28 21.37 -13.35
C VAL A 221 -2.67 22.46 -14.22
N HIS A 222 -1.91 22.05 -15.24
CA HIS A 222 -1.38 22.93 -16.29
C HIS A 222 -1.92 22.52 -17.66
N ALA A 223 -2.23 23.51 -18.48
CA ALA A 223 -2.45 23.33 -19.91
C ALA A 223 -1.11 23.25 -20.63
N VAL A 224 -0.94 22.26 -21.50
CA VAL A 224 0.26 22.04 -22.31
C VAL A 224 -0.11 22.10 -23.78
N ASP A 225 0.63 22.87 -24.56
CA ASP A 225 0.49 22.90 -26.00
C ASP A 225 1.13 21.65 -26.63
N MET A 226 0.31 20.80 -27.17
CA MET A 226 0.70 19.55 -27.83
C MET A 226 0.87 19.69 -29.35
N SER A 227 0.67 20.90 -29.92
CA SER A 227 0.63 21.10 -31.38
C SER A 227 1.94 20.69 -32.05
N SER A 228 3.09 20.98 -31.43
CA SER A 228 4.41 20.53 -31.93
C SER A 228 4.54 19.02 -31.88
N ILE A 229 4.10 18.39 -30.80
CA ILE A 229 4.14 16.91 -30.62
C ILE A 229 3.19 16.21 -31.58
N VAL A 230 1.97 16.76 -31.79
CA VAL A 230 1.02 16.21 -32.76
C VAL A 230 1.59 16.25 -34.17
N ARG A 231 2.18 17.38 -34.58
CA ARG A 231 2.83 17.52 -35.89
C ARG A 231 4.02 16.57 -36.02
N LEU A 232 4.91 16.55 -35.03
CA LEU A 232 6.07 15.66 -35.01
C LEU A 232 5.65 14.20 -35.13
N ARG A 233 4.69 13.77 -34.29
CA ARG A 233 4.18 12.41 -34.31
C ARG A 233 3.63 12.03 -35.68
N ASN A 234 2.85 12.91 -36.31
CA ASN A 234 2.30 12.67 -37.66
C ASN A 234 3.40 12.57 -38.71
N LEU A 235 4.49 13.33 -38.56
CA LEU A 235 5.62 13.30 -39.49
C LEU A 235 6.40 11.97 -39.40
N VAL A 236 6.67 11.49 -38.17
CA VAL A 236 7.55 10.31 -37.95
C VAL A 236 6.79 9.00 -37.83
N GLN A 237 5.45 9.02 -37.78
CA GLN A 237 4.64 7.85 -37.41
C GLN A 237 4.81 6.66 -38.32
N ASP A 238 4.90 6.87 -39.65
CA ASP A 238 5.03 5.81 -40.65
C ASP A 238 6.42 5.17 -40.61
N GLU A 239 7.47 5.98 -40.48
CA GLU A 239 8.83 5.52 -40.28
C GLU A 239 9.02 4.79 -38.97
N PHE A 240 8.46 5.35 -37.87
CA PHE A 240 8.50 4.72 -36.56
C PHE A 240 7.78 3.37 -36.55
N LEU A 241 6.63 3.28 -37.25
CA LEU A 241 5.89 2.04 -37.41
C LEU A 241 6.68 1.02 -38.25
N ALA A 242 7.31 1.45 -39.33
CA ALA A 242 8.12 0.55 -40.19
C ALA A 242 9.34 0.01 -39.44
N THR A 243 10.01 0.84 -38.62
CA THR A 243 11.23 0.48 -37.90
C THR A 243 10.94 -0.32 -36.63
N HIS A 244 9.95 0.07 -35.84
CA HIS A 244 9.69 -0.47 -34.49
C HIS A 244 8.43 -1.34 -34.41
N GLN A 245 7.63 -1.44 -35.48
CA GLN A 245 6.36 -2.19 -35.57
C GLN A 245 5.31 -1.76 -34.53
N LEU A 246 5.43 -0.55 -34.04
CA LEU A 246 4.48 0.07 -33.12
C LEU A 246 4.27 1.55 -33.44
N LYS A 247 3.15 2.12 -32.98
CA LYS A 247 2.84 3.53 -33.12
C LYS A 247 3.37 4.34 -31.95
N LEU A 248 4.02 5.46 -32.22
CA LEU A 248 4.46 6.38 -31.16
C LEU A 248 3.23 6.96 -30.43
N SER A 249 3.15 6.74 -29.14
CA SER A 249 2.05 7.21 -28.29
C SER A 249 2.40 8.52 -27.57
N PHE A 250 1.40 9.35 -27.27
CA PHE A 250 1.59 10.52 -26.41
C PHE A 250 2.07 10.13 -25.02
N THR A 251 1.63 8.97 -24.51
CA THR A 251 2.08 8.47 -23.20
C THR A 251 3.58 8.21 -23.18
N ALA A 252 4.16 7.62 -24.23
CA ALA A 252 5.60 7.41 -24.33
C ALA A 252 6.37 8.75 -24.34
N VAL A 253 5.85 9.76 -25.06
CA VAL A 253 6.47 11.09 -25.11
C VAL A 253 6.44 11.77 -23.74
N ILE A 254 5.30 11.78 -23.07
CA ILE A 254 5.17 12.41 -21.74
C ILE A 254 5.98 11.66 -20.69
N LEU A 255 6.04 10.31 -20.76
CA LEU A 255 6.89 9.51 -19.89
C LEU A 255 8.37 9.86 -20.08
N TYR A 256 8.81 9.96 -21.35
CA TYR A 256 10.17 10.35 -21.70
C TYR A 256 10.56 11.73 -21.12
N VAL A 257 9.69 12.74 -21.29
CA VAL A 257 9.91 14.09 -20.73
C VAL A 257 9.92 14.05 -19.22
N THR A 258 8.92 13.38 -18.62
CA THR A 258 8.80 13.29 -17.16
C THR A 258 10.01 12.65 -16.53
N ALA A 259 10.54 11.57 -17.12
CA ALA A 259 11.72 10.88 -16.63
C ALA A 259 12.96 11.80 -16.58
N ARG A 260 13.12 12.69 -17.56
CA ARG A 260 14.24 13.65 -17.60
C ARG A 260 14.05 14.78 -16.61
N VAL A 261 12.84 15.32 -16.52
CA VAL A 261 12.52 16.38 -15.56
C VAL A 261 12.68 15.90 -14.12
N LEU A 262 12.34 14.65 -13.81
CA LEU A 262 12.50 14.07 -12.45
C LEU A 262 13.94 14.10 -11.94
N ARG A 263 14.94 14.09 -12.82
CA ARG A 263 16.37 14.22 -12.44
C ARG A 263 16.67 15.58 -11.77
N GLU A 264 15.93 16.61 -12.15
CA GLU A 264 16.06 17.97 -11.61
C GLU A 264 15.26 18.17 -10.30
N PHE A 265 14.35 17.23 -9.99
CA PHE A 265 13.43 17.29 -8.86
C PHE A 265 13.48 16.05 -7.96
N PRO A 266 14.61 15.77 -7.27
CA PRO A 266 14.78 14.52 -6.51
C PRO A 266 13.77 14.35 -5.38
N MET A 267 13.21 15.43 -4.82
CA MET A 267 12.17 15.38 -3.81
C MET A 267 10.83 14.83 -4.35
N ILE A 268 10.60 14.93 -5.66
CA ILE A 268 9.42 14.37 -6.31
C ILE A 268 9.60 12.86 -6.60
N ASN A 269 10.86 12.40 -6.75
CA ASN A 269 11.20 11.00 -6.90
C ASN A 269 11.61 10.39 -5.54
N ALA A 270 10.69 10.44 -4.57
CA ALA A 270 10.94 10.07 -3.18
C ALA A 270 9.84 9.18 -2.59
N SER A 271 10.06 8.73 -1.36
CA SER A 271 9.08 8.05 -0.52
C SER A 271 9.16 8.58 0.90
N VAL A 272 8.08 8.41 1.68
CA VAL A 272 8.05 8.81 3.10
C VAL A 272 8.05 7.56 3.97
N SER A 273 8.91 7.54 5.00
CA SER A 273 8.92 6.52 6.04
C SER A 273 9.01 7.17 7.41
N GLY A 274 7.91 7.17 8.16
CA GLY A 274 7.80 7.90 9.42
C GLY A 274 8.02 9.40 9.20
N THR A 275 9.06 9.95 9.81
CA THR A 275 9.48 11.36 9.67
C THR A 275 10.58 11.57 8.63
N ASN A 276 11.01 10.51 7.93
CA ASN A 276 12.10 10.57 6.97
C ASN A 276 11.59 10.59 5.53
N ILE A 277 12.26 11.41 4.68
CA ILE A 277 12.09 11.40 3.24
C ILE A 277 13.24 10.58 2.64
N ILE A 278 12.90 9.58 1.83
CA ILE A 278 13.84 8.68 1.18
C ILE A 278 13.91 9.06 -0.30
N LEU A 279 14.97 9.72 -0.71
CA LEU A 279 15.23 10.05 -2.11
C LEU A 279 15.60 8.78 -2.88
N ARG A 280 14.90 8.52 -3.98
CA ARG A 280 15.16 7.36 -4.83
C ARG A 280 16.25 7.69 -5.85
N LYS A 281 17.22 6.77 -6.00
CA LYS A 281 18.33 6.95 -6.96
C LYS A 281 17.88 6.69 -8.39
N ASP A 282 17.13 5.60 -8.58
CA ASP A 282 16.58 5.23 -9.88
C ASP A 282 15.27 5.97 -10.14
N ILE A 283 15.00 6.30 -11.40
CA ILE A 283 13.75 6.87 -11.86
C ILE A 283 12.99 5.76 -12.57
N ASN A 284 12.09 5.10 -11.82
CA ASN A 284 11.28 4.00 -12.30
C ASN A 284 9.82 4.47 -12.39
N ILE A 285 9.31 4.59 -13.61
CA ILE A 285 7.98 5.19 -13.83
C ILE A 285 6.94 4.09 -14.05
N GLY A 286 5.99 3.98 -13.13
CA GLY A 286 4.79 3.17 -13.28
C GLY A 286 3.82 3.81 -14.26
N CYS A 287 3.26 3.03 -15.17
CA CYS A 287 2.24 3.48 -16.11
C CYS A 287 0.93 2.73 -15.85
N ALA A 288 -0.13 3.44 -15.48
CA ALA A 288 -1.43 2.82 -15.23
C ALA A 288 -2.03 2.27 -16.52
N VAL A 289 -2.31 0.96 -16.56
CA VAL A 289 -2.90 0.23 -17.68
C VAL A 289 -4.22 -0.37 -17.27
N ALA A 290 -5.29 0.02 -17.96
CA ALA A 290 -6.61 -0.60 -17.79
C ALA A 290 -6.65 -1.95 -18.49
N LEU A 291 -7.19 -2.96 -17.81
CA LEU A 291 -7.37 -4.31 -18.32
C LEU A 291 -8.78 -4.53 -18.86
N PRO A 292 -8.99 -5.56 -19.70
CA PRO A 292 -10.32 -5.85 -20.27
C PRO A 292 -11.40 -6.18 -19.22
N ASP A 293 -11.01 -6.61 -18.02
CA ASP A 293 -11.91 -6.93 -16.90
C ASP A 293 -12.17 -5.73 -15.97
N GLU A 294 -11.92 -4.49 -16.48
CA GLU A 294 -12.08 -3.23 -15.75
C GLU A 294 -11.17 -3.09 -14.52
N SER A 295 -10.20 -3.99 -14.35
CA SER A 295 -9.15 -3.82 -13.35
C SER A 295 -8.01 -2.95 -13.89
N LEU A 296 -7.14 -2.48 -12.99
CA LEU A 296 -6.02 -1.60 -13.32
C LEU A 296 -4.74 -2.20 -12.73
N VAL A 297 -3.68 -2.22 -13.54
CA VAL A 297 -2.33 -2.58 -13.10
C VAL A 297 -1.37 -1.45 -13.44
N VAL A 298 -0.25 -1.38 -12.72
CA VAL A 298 0.73 -0.30 -12.88
C VAL A 298 2.12 -0.91 -13.15
N PRO A 299 2.37 -1.44 -14.36
CA PRO A 299 3.71 -1.90 -14.74
C PRO A 299 4.71 -0.75 -14.77
N VAL A 300 5.99 -1.06 -14.57
CA VAL A 300 7.05 -0.11 -14.28
C VAL A 300 8.14 -0.12 -15.34
N VAL A 301 8.33 0.99 -16.02
CA VAL A 301 9.49 1.25 -16.87
C VAL A 301 10.68 1.61 -15.98
N LYS A 302 11.67 0.71 -15.91
CA LYS A 302 12.84 0.88 -15.04
C LYS A 302 13.84 1.83 -15.65
N ARG A 303 14.50 2.65 -14.80
CA ARG A 303 15.52 3.63 -15.18
C ARG A 303 15.14 4.42 -16.42
N ALA A 304 13.91 4.92 -16.43
CA ALA A 304 13.29 5.59 -17.59
C ALA A 304 14.07 6.82 -18.05
N ASP A 305 14.84 7.45 -17.17
CA ASP A 305 15.71 8.60 -17.48
C ASP A 305 16.92 8.25 -18.32
N GLN A 306 17.30 6.96 -18.40
CA GLN A 306 18.44 6.46 -19.18
C GLN A 306 18.03 5.96 -20.57
N LEU A 307 16.73 5.77 -20.81
CA LEU A 307 16.20 5.23 -22.05
C LEU A 307 15.94 6.34 -23.08
N SER A 308 16.17 6.05 -24.35
CA SER A 308 15.72 6.88 -25.48
C SER A 308 14.18 6.79 -25.63
N LEU A 309 13.59 7.69 -26.41
CA LEU A 309 12.14 7.65 -26.65
C LEU A 309 11.70 6.35 -27.35
N PRO A 310 12.40 5.82 -28.37
CA PRO A 310 12.06 4.52 -28.95
C PRO A 310 12.12 3.38 -27.93
N GLU A 311 13.14 3.33 -27.08
CA GLU A 311 13.27 2.30 -26.04
C GLU A 311 12.12 2.38 -25.02
N ILE A 312 11.75 3.58 -24.60
CA ILE A 312 10.57 3.80 -23.72
C ILE A 312 9.29 3.32 -24.41
N ALA A 313 9.11 3.64 -25.70
CA ALA A 313 7.91 3.24 -26.44
C ALA A 313 7.83 1.71 -26.60
N LEU A 314 8.95 1.03 -26.87
CA LEU A 314 9.04 -0.42 -26.96
C LEU A 314 8.79 -1.10 -25.63
N GLU A 315 9.41 -0.60 -24.56
CA GLU A 315 9.23 -1.16 -23.22
C GLU A 315 7.79 -0.97 -22.70
N LEU A 316 7.21 0.20 -22.94
CA LEU A 316 5.81 0.46 -22.58
C LEU A 316 4.85 -0.46 -23.35
N ASP A 317 5.08 -0.69 -24.65
CA ASP A 317 4.28 -1.62 -25.47
C ASP A 317 4.42 -3.07 -24.98
N ARG A 318 5.66 -3.52 -24.65
CA ARG A 318 5.92 -4.83 -24.04
C ARG A 318 5.10 -4.99 -22.76
N LEU A 319 5.20 -4.04 -21.84
CA LEU A 319 4.51 -4.06 -20.56
C LEU A 319 2.98 -4.06 -20.73
N ILE A 320 2.44 -3.26 -21.67
CA ILE A 320 1.00 -3.23 -21.97
C ILE A 320 0.52 -4.59 -22.51
N LYS A 321 1.27 -5.23 -23.39
CA LYS A 321 0.95 -6.57 -23.94
C LYS A 321 0.95 -7.62 -22.83
N LEU A 322 1.96 -7.64 -21.97
CA LEU A 322 2.03 -8.53 -20.82
C LEU A 322 0.90 -8.28 -19.82
N ALA A 323 0.56 -7.01 -19.55
CA ALA A 323 -0.56 -6.65 -18.70
C ALA A 323 -1.88 -7.24 -19.23
N ARG A 324 -2.18 -7.02 -20.52
CA ARG A 324 -3.41 -7.52 -21.15
C ARG A 324 -3.51 -9.04 -21.23
N SER A 325 -2.36 -9.72 -21.36
CA SER A 325 -2.28 -11.19 -21.33
C SER A 325 -2.21 -11.77 -19.91
N LYS A 326 -2.26 -10.92 -18.86
CA LYS A 326 -2.10 -11.30 -17.46
C LYS A 326 -0.80 -12.07 -17.16
N SER A 327 0.28 -11.70 -17.87
CA SER A 327 1.60 -12.37 -17.83
C SER A 327 2.69 -11.47 -17.25
N LEU A 328 2.34 -10.38 -16.56
CA LEU A 328 3.31 -9.52 -15.86
C LEU A 328 4.00 -10.31 -14.76
N GLY A 329 5.32 -10.25 -14.75
CA GLY A 329 6.14 -10.76 -13.66
C GLY A 329 6.20 -9.77 -12.50
N ARG A 330 6.72 -10.24 -11.37
CA ARG A 330 6.93 -9.41 -10.18
C ARG A 330 7.83 -8.21 -10.48
N ASP A 331 8.90 -8.43 -11.23
CA ASP A 331 9.84 -7.38 -11.61
C ASP A 331 9.22 -6.29 -12.50
N ASP A 332 8.17 -6.63 -13.25
CA ASP A 332 7.47 -5.67 -14.10
C ASP A 332 6.56 -4.71 -13.30
N ILE A 333 6.23 -5.04 -12.05
CA ILE A 333 5.26 -4.28 -11.23
C ILE A 333 5.95 -3.57 -10.07
N GLU A 334 7.01 -4.15 -9.50
CA GLU A 334 7.67 -3.63 -8.31
C GLU A 334 8.70 -2.53 -8.57
N GLY A 335 9.00 -1.76 -7.53
CA GLY A 335 10.08 -0.77 -7.54
C GLY A 335 9.77 0.51 -8.30
N GLY A 336 8.50 0.79 -8.60
CA GLY A 336 8.10 2.09 -9.15
C GLY A 336 8.34 3.23 -8.15
N THR A 337 8.90 4.33 -8.64
CA THR A 337 9.23 5.51 -7.80
C THR A 337 8.36 6.72 -8.09
N PHE A 338 7.72 6.73 -9.25
CA PHE A 338 6.76 7.72 -9.73
C PHE A 338 5.72 7.04 -10.60
N SER A 339 4.51 7.59 -10.73
CA SER A 339 3.45 7.01 -11.56
C SER A 339 2.89 8.00 -12.56
N ILE A 340 2.48 7.47 -13.73
CA ILE A 340 1.71 8.20 -14.75
C ILE A 340 0.40 7.47 -14.99
N SER A 341 -0.72 8.22 -15.00
CA SER A 341 -2.05 7.72 -15.33
C SER A 341 -2.61 8.46 -16.54
N ASN A 342 -2.99 7.73 -17.59
CA ASN A 342 -3.59 8.31 -18.80
C ASN A 342 -5.09 8.04 -18.84
N PHE A 343 -5.87 8.97 -18.30
CA PHE A 343 -7.33 8.95 -18.37
C PHE A 343 -7.86 9.65 -19.65
N GLY A 344 -6.99 10.35 -20.37
CA GLY A 344 -7.29 10.92 -21.68
C GLY A 344 -7.61 9.88 -22.74
N ALA A 345 -7.13 8.64 -22.56
CA ALA A 345 -7.50 7.51 -23.41
C ALA A 345 -9.01 7.21 -23.40
N PHE A 346 -9.73 7.64 -22.35
CA PHE A 346 -11.18 7.53 -22.18
C PHE A 346 -11.93 8.83 -22.44
N GLY A 347 -11.23 9.86 -22.97
CA GLY A 347 -11.80 11.16 -23.30
C GLY A 347 -11.85 12.17 -22.15
N SER A 348 -11.39 11.83 -20.95
CA SER A 348 -11.37 12.75 -19.82
C SER A 348 -10.31 13.84 -20.02
N LEU A 349 -10.66 15.08 -19.75
CA LEU A 349 -9.74 16.23 -19.91
C LEU A 349 -8.88 16.45 -18.66
N ILE A 350 -9.49 16.34 -17.48
CA ILE A 350 -8.83 16.58 -16.18
C ILE A 350 -9.23 15.43 -15.25
N GLY A 351 -8.31 14.99 -14.42
CA GLY A 351 -8.51 14.03 -13.35
C GLY A 351 -7.64 14.36 -12.15
N THR A 352 -8.01 13.84 -10.98
CA THR A 352 -7.25 13.98 -9.72
C THR A 352 -6.83 12.58 -9.26
N PRO A 353 -5.74 12.02 -9.81
CA PRO A 353 -5.35 10.65 -9.49
C PRO A 353 -4.88 10.53 -8.04
N ILE A 354 -5.15 9.39 -7.42
CA ILE A 354 -4.66 9.05 -6.08
C ILE A 354 -3.21 8.58 -6.20
N ILE A 355 -2.37 9.00 -5.25
CA ILE A 355 -0.95 8.62 -5.19
C ILE A 355 -0.83 7.12 -4.96
N ASN A 356 0.02 6.45 -5.74
CA ASN A 356 0.36 5.04 -5.57
C ASN A 356 1.44 4.88 -4.50
N GLN A 357 1.07 4.50 -3.27
CA GLN A 357 2.02 4.32 -2.18
C GLN A 357 3.11 3.28 -2.52
N PRO A 358 4.37 3.45 -2.06
CA PRO A 358 4.90 4.48 -1.18
C PRO A 358 5.45 5.73 -1.89
N GLN A 359 5.04 5.99 -3.13
CA GLN A 359 5.42 7.17 -3.89
C GLN A 359 4.81 8.44 -3.28
N VAL A 360 5.40 9.60 -3.61
CA VAL A 360 4.92 10.91 -3.12
C VAL A 360 4.16 11.70 -4.19
N ALA A 361 4.10 11.21 -5.41
CA ALA A 361 3.43 11.92 -6.50
C ALA A 361 3.00 11.01 -7.66
N ILE A 362 2.04 11.52 -8.45
CA ILE A 362 1.51 10.90 -9.67
C ILE A 362 1.15 11.99 -10.68
N LEU A 363 1.46 11.75 -11.96
CA LEU A 363 1.09 12.63 -13.07
C LEU A 363 -0.08 12.03 -13.84
N GLY A 364 -1.16 12.77 -13.97
CA GLY A 364 -2.33 12.46 -14.79
C GLY A 364 -2.26 13.13 -16.15
N MET A 365 -2.59 12.39 -17.20
CA MET A 365 -2.65 12.88 -18.58
C MET A 365 -4.11 12.93 -19.04
N GLY A 366 -4.57 14.11 -19.44
CA GLY A 366 -5.86 14.30 -20.10
C GLY A 366 -5.84 13.95 -21.60
N ALA A 367 -7.00 13.99 -22.22
CA ALA A 367 -7.11 13.84 -23.66
C ALA A 367 -6.46 15.04 -24.39
N VAL A 368 -5.87 14.77 -25.56
CA VAL A 368 -5.48 15.84 -26.48
C VAL A 368 -6.71 16.30 -27.25
N PHE A 369 -6.96 17.60 -27.23
CA PHE A 369 -8.14 18.21 -27.86
C PHE A 369 -7.79 19.56 -28.50
N LYS A 370 -8.56 19.98 -29.53
CA LYS A 370 -8.38 21.28 -30.15
C LYS A 370 -9.06 22.37 -29.33
N ALA A 371 -8.32 23.45 -29.05
CA ALA A 371 -8.84 24.62 -28.33
C ALA A 371 -8.40 25.92 -29.01
N PRO A 372 -9.21 26.98 -28.96
CA PRO A 372 -8.75 28.30 -29.30
C PRO A 372 -7.80 28.82 -28.21
N VAL A 373 -6.64 29.32 -28.63
CA VAL A 373 -5.65 29.95 -27.74
C VAL A 373 -5.29 31.31 -28.27
N VAL A 374 -4.93 32.23 -27.38
CA VAL A 374 -4.47 33.57 -27.77
C VAL A 374 -2.95 33.58 -27.88
N LEU A 375 -2.43 33.85 -29.06
CA LEU A 375 -1.00 34.09 -29.31
C LEU A 375 -0.79 35.53 -29.71
N GLY A 376 -0.21 36.34 -28.83
CA GLY A 376 -0.16 37.76 -29.02
C GLY A 376 -1.58 38.36 -29.00
N GLU A 377 -2.05 38.86 -30.14
CA GLU A 377 -3.40 39.42 -30.32
C GLU A 377 -4.28 38.54 -31.23
N GLU A 378 -3.80 37.38 -31.66
CA GLU A 378 -4.51 36.47 -32.56
C GLU A 378 -5.09 35.27 -31.83
N ILE A 379 -6.28 34.84 -32.27
CA ILE A 379 -6.89 33.56 -31.80
C ILE A 379 -6.51 32.47 -32.80
N VAL A 380 -5.80 31.46 -32.33
CA VAL A 380 -5.36 30.32 -33.15
C VAL A 380 -5.88 29.03 -32.56
N ILE A 381 -5.98 27.96 -33.38
CA ILE A 381 -6.40 26.64 -32.93
C ILE A 381 -5.14 25.81 -32.63
N HIS A 382 -4.99 25.41 -31.38
CA HIS A 382 -3.92 24.53 -30.93
C HIS A 382 -4.46 23.20 -30.38
N ASP A 383 -3.63 22.19 -30.46
CA ASP A 383 -3.86 20.93 -29.78
C ASP A 383 -3.39 21.08 -28.31
N GLN A 384 -4.32 20.99 -27.36
CA GLN A 384 -4.08 21.18 -25.94
C GLN A 384 -4.23 19.87 -25.18
N MET A 385 -3.49 19.73 -24.09
CA MET A 385 -3.65 18.65 -23.11
C MET A 385 -3.53 19.25 -21.71
N TYR A 386 -4.38 18.78 -20.77
CA TYR A 386 -4.17 19.07 -19.36
C TYR A 386 -3.32 18.00 -18.70
N LEU A 387 -2.28 18.42 -17.98
CA LEU A 387 -1.52 17.58 -17.05
C LEU A 387 -1.98 17.90 -15.64
N SER A 388 -2.40 16.87 -14.92
CA SER A 388 -2.81 16.93 -13.52
C SER A 388 -1.72 16.29 -12.66
N PHE A 389 -1.07 17.06 -11.80
CA PHE A 389 -0.01 16.59 -10.92
C PHE A 389 -0.53 16.54 -9.49
N THR A 390 -0.75 15.32 -8.97
CA THR A 390 -1.12 15.08 -7.57
C THR A 390 0.11 14.71 -6.77
N PHE A 391 0.32 15.35 -5.62
CA PHE A 391 1.48 15.15 -4.78
C PHE A 391 1.15 15.22 -3.29
N ASP A 392 2.03 14.65 -2.49
CA ASP A 392 1.95 14.69 -1.03
C ASP A 392 2.52 16.02 -0.51
N HIS A 393 1.63 16.89 0.00
CA HIS A 393 1.99 18.23 0.46
C HIS A 393 2.87 18.22 1.72
N ARG A 394 3.07 17.06 2.36
CA ARG A 394 4.03 16.92 3.45
C ARG A 394 5.48 16.97 2.95
N VAL A 395 5.71 16.66 1.66
CA VAL A 395 7.04 16.58 1.01
C VAL A 395 7.23 17.65 -0.04
N ILE A 396 6.18 17.93 -0.82
CA ILE A 396 6.20 18.80 -1.99
C ILE A 396 5.30 20.01 -1.72
N ASP A 397 5.88 21.19 -1.75
CA ASP A 397 5.11 22.43 -1.66
C ASP A 397 4.55 22.87 -3.02
N GLY A 398 3.61 23.85 -3.00
CA GLY A 398 2.99 24.36 -4.21
C GLY A 398 3.99 24.99 -5.19
N ALA A 399 5.05 25.62 -4.70
CA ALA A 399 6.08 26.22 -5.54
C ALA A 399 6.92 25.15 -6.26
N MET A 400 7.27 24.06 -5.59
CA MET A 400 7.98 22.94 -6.21
C MET A 400 7.09 22.22 -7.23
N GLY A 401 5.83 21.93 -6.88
CA GLY A 401 4.85 21.31 -7.78
C GLY A 401 4.63 22.13 -9.05
N GLY A 402 4.46 23.44 -8.91
CA GLY A 402 4.31 24.36 -10.04
C GLY A 402 5.55 24.43 -10.93
N ARG A 403 6.77 24.47 -10.35
CA ARG A 403 8.02 24.43 -11.12
C ARG A 403 8.19 23.11 -11.88
N PHE A 404 7.84 21.98 -11.27
CA PHE A 404 7.89 20.67 -11.92
C PHE A 404 6.95 20.58 -13.12
N LEU A 405 5.67 20.97 -12.97
CA LEU A 405 4.73 21.00 -14.10
C LEU A 405 5.18 21.98 -15.20
N ASN A 406 5.68 23.16 -14.83
CA ASN A 406 6.22 24.11 -15.79
C ASN A 406 7.44 23.56 -16.55
N ALA A 407 8.32 22.80 -15.88
CA ALA A 407 9.45 22.15 -16.54
C ALA A 407 8.98 21.08 -17.54
N ILE A 408 8.01 20.24 -17.17
CA ILE A 408 7.40 19.27 -18.08
C ILE A 408 6.76 19.99 -19.28
N GLN A 409 5.94 21.02 -19.02
CA GLN A 409 5.31 21.80 -20.07
C GLN A 409 6.36 22.35 -21.06
N LYS A 410 7.35 23.09 -20.57
CA LYS A 410 8.40 23.70 -21.42
C LYS A 410 9.18 22.65 -22.20
N GLN A 411 9.58 21.56 -21.59
CA GLN A 411 10.31 20.49 -22.29
C GLN A 411 9.42 19.80 -23.31
N THR A 412 8.13 19.61 -23.06
CA THR A 412 7.18 19.03 -24.01
C THR A 412 6.98 19.94 -25.21
N GLU A 413 6.75 21.22 -25.01
CA GLU A 413 6.53 22.23 -26.05
C GLU A 413 7.78 22.47 -26.93
N ALA A 414 8.99 22.29 -26.35
CA ALA A 414 10.28 22.45 -27.03
C ALA A 414 10.79 21.20 -27.74
N LEU A 415 10.10 20.06 -27.69
CA LEU A 415 10.55 18.83 -28.30
C LEU A 415 10.61 18.95 -29.84
N THR A 416 11.74 18.50 -30.41
CA THR A 416 11.96 18.40 -31.85
C THR A 416 12.27 16.95 -32.26
N ALA A 417 12.14 16.63 -33.55
CA ALA A 417 12.48 15.29 -34.07
C ALA A 417 13.95 14.96 -33.79
N GLU A 418 14.85 15.91 -33.96
CA GLU A 418 16.28 15.76 -33.71
C GLU A 418 16.58 15.45 -32.23
N ALA A 419 15.94 16.15 -31.28
CA ALA A 419 16.08 15.93 -29.85
C ALA A 419 15.58 14.52 -29.41
N LEU A 420 14.71 13.92 -30.22
CA LEU A 420 14.15 12.60 -29.98
C LEU A 420 14.90 11.47 -30.72
N GLY A 421 15.93 11.80 -31.50
CA GLY A 421 16.61 10.84 -32.35
C GLY A 421 15.72 10.26 -33.45
N LEU A 422 14.71 11.01 -33.89
CA LEU A 422 13.70 10.62 -34.88
C LEU A 422 13.86 11.46 -36.15
N GLY A 423 15.05 11.59 -36.67
CA GLY A 423 15.34 12.35 -37.87
C GLY A 423 16.73 12.03 -38.34
N GLY A 424 16.85 11.11 -39.25
CA GLY A 424 18.05 10.75 -39.96
C GLY A 424 17.77 10.68 -41.42
#